data_bb24b6202b0f387271a56204e65f2120
#
_entry.id   bb24b6202b0f387271a56204e65f2120
#
_cell.length_a   1.000
_cell.length_b   1.000
_cell.length_c   1.000
_cell.angle_alpha   90.00
_cell.angle_beta   90.00
_cell.angle_gamma   90.00
#
_symmetry.space_group_name_H-M   'P 1'
#
loop_
_entity.id
_entity.type
_entity.pdbx_description
1 polymer ?
#
loop_
_entity_poly.entity_id
_entity_poly.type
_entity_poly.pdbx_seq_one_letter_code
_entity_poly.pdbx_strand_id
1 'polypeptide(L)'
;MTIQVAFIQIIQALSPIHGDREAASIAHILMEHITGLGKMDRIVYKDRELTEDQADRFQKGLDALLRNEPVQYVTGTGWFYGMELQVTPDVLIPRPETEELAEWIIEDVKKAGKQPGNQETGLEMQGRILDTGKRIVTGLHPSILDIGTGSGAIPLAIKKNLPSAAVSAIDISAGALEVAKANAKKLSLDVNFSLVDVLDVNATAALPIFDIIVSNPPYICEQERAGMQEQVLDYEPNIALFVPDHDPLRFYRRIGELAQEKLAPGGGLYFEINEAYGAETVKLLEEQGYVEVVLKQDLFGKDRMVKAKKL
;
A
#
# COMPACT_ATOMS: atom_id res chain seq x y z
N MET A 1 24.25 -17.79 24.07
CA MET A 1 24.49 -17.62 22.60
C MET A 1 24.71 -16.14 22.32
N THR A 2 25.80 -15.77 21.64
CA THR A 2 26.10 -14.36 21.34
C THR A 2 25.30 -13.86 20.14
N ILE A 3 25.17 -12.53 20.02
CA ILE A 3 24.50 -11.87 18.88
C ILE A 3 25.10 -12.31 17.54
N GLN A 4 26.45 -12.44 17.47
CA GLN A 4 27.12 -12.87 16.25
C GLN A 4 26.81 -14.32 15.90
N VAL A 5 26.82 -15.22 16.89
CA VAL A 5 26.50 -16.64 16.67
C VAL A 5 25.07 -16.79 16.18
N ALA A 6 24.10 -16.09 16.79
CA ALA A 6 22.72 -16.11 16.36
C ALA A 6 22.56 -15.60 14.91
N PHE A 7 23.19 -14.49 14.56
CA PHE A 7 23.18 -13.92 13.21
C PHE A 7 23.72 -14.92 12.15
N ILE A 8 24.87 -15.55 12.44
CA ILE A 8 25.48 -16.53 11.53
C ILE A 8 24.59 -17.76 11.40
N GLN A 9 23.99 -18.22 12.49
CA GLN A 9 23.08 -19.37 12.47
C GLN A 9 21.86 -19.13 11.58
N ILE A 10 21.25 -17.94 11.59
CA ILE A 10 20.14 -17.60 10.67
C ILE A 10 20.61 -17.70 9.22
N ILE A 11 21.74 -17.07 8.88
CA ILE A 11 22.27 -17.10 7.52
C ILE A 11 22.51 -18.54 7.05
N GLN A 12 23.21 -19.34 7.85
CA GLN A 12 23.51 -20.73 7.50
C GLN A 12 22.24 -21.57 7.30
N ALA A 13 21.21 -21.35 8.12
CA ALA A 13 19.96 -22.06 8.03
C ALA A 13 19.10 -21.65 6.82
N LEU A 14 19.13 -20.37 6.45
CA LEU A 14 18.29 -19.81 5.38
C LEU A 14 18.96 -19.74 4.00
N SER A 15 20.29 -19.74 3.91
CA SER A 15 21.01 -19.67 2.62
C SER A 15 20.61 -20.78 1.64
N PRO A 16 20.34 -22.02 2.05
CA PRO A 16 19.87 -23.05 1.13
C PRO A 16 18.49 -22.77 0.52
N ILE A 17 17.67 -21.97 1.18
CA ILE A 17 16.29 -21.64 0.78
C ILE A 17 16.25 -20.35 -0.05
N HIS A 18 16.91 -19.28 0.42
CA HIS A 18 16.78 -17.92 -0.13
C HIS A 18 18.06 -17.41 -0.83
N GLY A 19 19.19 -18.15 -0.71
CA GLY A 19 20.51 -17.68 -1.14
C GLY A 19 21.12 -16.72 -0.10
N ASP A 20 22.44 -16.55 -0.17
CA ASP A 20 23.23 -15.88 0.87
C ASP A 20 22.84 -14.40 1.09
N ARG A 21 22.53 -13.68 0.01
CA ARG A 21 22.22 -12.25 0.08
C ARG A 21 20.89 -11.99 0.77
N GLU A 22 19.87 -12.75 0.42
CA GLU A 22 18.54 -12.61 1.02
C GLU A 22 18.52 -13.14 2.45
N ALA A 23 19.15 -14.30 2.71
CA ALA A 23 19.31 -14.83 4.06
C ALA A 23 20.01 -13.83 5.01
N ALA A 24 21.03 -13.10 4.54
CA ALA A 24 21.66 -12.05 5.31
C ALA A 24 20.72 -10.86 5.58
N SER A 25 19.89 -10.47 4.62
CA SER A 25 18.89 -9.41 4.80
C SER A 25 17.83 -9.81 5.82
N ILE A 26 17.31 -11.03 5.73
CA ILE A 26 16.37 -11.60 6.70
C ILE A 26 16.99 -11.65 8.11
N ALA A 27 18.24 -12.11 8.21
CA ALA A 27 18.97 -12.15 9.49
C ALA A 27 19.14 -10.76 10.11
N HIS A 28 19.38 -9.72 9.31
CA HIS A 28 19.44 -8.35 9.82
C HIS A 28 18.11 -7.90 10.39
N ILE A 29 16.99 -8.16 9.71
CA ILE A 29 15.64 -7.77 10.16
C ILE A 29 15.27 -8.50 11.45
N LEU A 30 15.41 -9.84 11.48
CA LEU A 30 15.07 -10.62 12.65
C LEU A 30 15.92 -10.24 13.87
N MET A 31 17.24 -10.09 13.70
CA MET A 31 18.12 -9.73 14.82
C MET A 31 17.89 -8.30 15.33
N GLU A 32 17.49 -7.38 14.47
CA GLU A 32 17.08 -6.04 14.88
C GLU A 32 15.81 -6.06 15.72
N HIS A 33 14.80 -6.81 15.26
CA HIS A 33 13.58 -7.04 16.01
C HIS A 33 13.81 -7.67 17.39
N ILE A 34 14.70 -8.67 17.48
CA ILE A 34 14.98 -9.40 18.74
C ILE A 34 15.79 -8.54 19.71
N THR A 35 16.82 -7.84 19.23
CA THR A 35 17.79 -7.15 20.10
C THR A 35 17.46 -5.68 20.32
N GLY A 36 16.64 -5.07 19.45
CA GLY A 36 16.43 -3.62 19.40
C GLY A 36 17.67 -2.83 18.95
N LEU A 37 18.73 -3.51 18.47
CA LEU A 37 19.99 -2.90 18.06
C LEU A 37 20.06 -2.77 16.55
N GLY A 38 20.39 -1.59 16.05
CA GLY A 38 20.69 -1.37 14.64
C GLY A 38 21.93 -2.16 14.16
N LYS A 39 22.12 -2.23 12.85
CA LYS A 39 23.20 -3.02 12.22
C LYS A 39 24.58 -2.69 12.80
N MET A 40 24.90 -1.41 12.97
CA MET A 40 26.21 -0.97 13.48
C MET A 40 26.38 -1.34 14.95
N ASP A 41 25.33 -1.18 15.77
CA ASP A 41 25.40 -1.54 17.19
C ASP A 41 25.60 -3.03 17.38
N ARG A 42 24.95 -3.87 16.53
CA ARG A 42 25.16 -5.33 16.57
C ARG A 42 26.60 -5.74 16.21
N ILE A 43 27.31 -4.95 15.39
CA ILE A 43 28.75 -5.18 15.12
C ILE A 43 29.58 -4.84 16.36
N VAL A 44 29.30 -3.72 17.03
CA VAL A 44 30.01 -3.30 18.24
C VAL A 44 29.75 -4.28 19.38
N TYR A 45 28.50 -4.71 19.57
CA TYR A 45 28.11 -5.60 20.67
C TYR A 45 28.03 -7.09 20.26
N LYS A 46 28.77 -7.50 19.24
CA LYS A 46 28.68 -8.83 18.62
C LYS A 46 28.86 -10.01 19.59
N ASP A 47 29.70 -9.82 20.61
CA ASP A 47 30.04 -10.83 21.62
C ASP A 47 29.09 -10.81 22.83
N ARG A 48 28.13 -9.89 22.87
CA ARG A 48 27.08 -9.83 23.90
C ARG A 48 26.17 -11.04 23.77
N GLU A 49 25.85 -11.68 24.90
CA GLU A 49 24.89 -12.77 24.94
C GLU A 49 23.46 -12.28 24.83
N LEU A 50 22.63 -13.06 24.15
CA LEU A 50 21.19 -12.89 24.16
C LEU A 50 20.63 -13.19 25.56
N THR A 51 19.67 -12.40 26.01
CA THR A 51 18.88 -12.73 27.21
C THR A 51 18.01 -13.97 26.95
N GLU A 52 17.46 -14.57 27.98
CA GLU A 52 16.56 -15.74 27.84
C GLU A 52 15.37 -15.41 26.95
N ASP A 53 14.71 -14.24 27.13
CA ASP A 53 13.63 -13.78 26.29
C ASP A 53 14.07 -13.58 24.83
N GLN A 54 15.22 -12.99 24.60
CA GLN A 54 15.79 -12.83 23.25
C GLN A 54 16.11 -14.17 22.60
N ALA A 55 16.62 -15.15 23.37
CA ALA A 55 16.90 -16.48 22.86
C ALA A 55 15.62 -17.26 22.52
N ASP A 56 14.55 -17.13 23.31
CA ASP A 56 13.24 -17.72 22.99
C ASP A 56 12.63 -17.10 21.73
N ARG A 57 12.65 -15.76 21.61
CA ARG A 57 12.19 -15.07 20.38
C ARG A 57 13.04 -15.44 19.17
N PHE A 58 14.35 -15.61 19.33
CA PHE A 58 15.23 -16.07 18.27
C PHE A 58 14.82 -17.47 17.77
N GLN A 59 14.61 -18.42 18.68
CA GLN A 59 14.25 -19.78 18.30
C GLN A 59 12.90 -19.80 17.57
N LYS A 60 11.89 -19.13 18.12
CA LYS A 60 10.55 -19.04 17.48
C LYS A 60 10.62 -18.38 16.10
N GLY A 61 11.38 -17.28 15.98
CA GLY A 61 11.57 -16.59 14.71
C GLY A 61 12.30 -17.44 13.68
N LEU A 62 13.36 -18.12 14.07
CA LEU A 62 14.08 -19.02 13.16
C LEU A 62 13.22 -20.19 12.70
N ASP A 63 12.45 -20.79 13.63
CA ASP A 63 11.53 -21.90 13.29
C ASP A 63 10.44 -21.46 12.31
N ALA A 64 9.92 -20.22 12.45
CA ALA A 64 8.94 -19.65 11.53
C ALA A 64 9.54 -19.41 10.13
N LEU A 65 10.73 -18.82 10.07
CA LEU A 65 11.44 -18.60 8.81
C LEU A 65 11.81 -19.91 8.09
N LEU A 66 12.16 -20.96 8.82
CA LEU A 66 12.39 -22.29 8.26
C LEU A 66 11.13 -22.96 7.71
N ARG A 67 9.94 -22.52 8.13
CA ARG A 67 8.66 -22.87 7.50
C ARG A 67 8.30 -21.96 6.33
N ASN A 68 9.24 -21.13 5.88
CA ASN A 68 9.07 -20.18 4.79
C ASN A 68 8.08 -19.03 5.10
N GLU A 69 7.82 -18.73 6.38
CA GLU A 69 6.99 -17.59 6.78
C GLU A 69 7.72 -16.28 6.49
N PRO A 70 7.09 -15.27 5.85
CA PRO A 70 7.72 -13.98 5.55
C PRO A 70 8.25 -13.30 6.81
N VAL A 71 9.49 -12.79 6.75
CA VAL A 71 10.12 -12.13 7.92
C VAL A 71 9.31 -10.96 8.44
N GLN A 72 8.54 -10.30 7.58
CA GLN A 72 7.65 -9.21 7.96
C GLN A 72 6.52 -9.69 8.87
N TYR A 73 5.97 -10.87 8.64
CA TYR A 73 4.96 -11.45 9.55
C TYR A 73 5.59 -11.99 10.82
N VAL A 74 6.76 -12.62 10.74
CA VAL A 74 7.51 -13.08 11.92
C VAL A 74 7.84 -11.93 12.87
N THR A 75 8.18 -10.75 12.34
CA THR A 75 8.48 -9.56 13.13
C THR A 75 7.28 -8.66 13.38
N GLY A 76 6.16 -8.92 12.68
CA GLY A 76 4.98 -8.06 12.72
C GLY A 76 5.20 -6.68 12.09
N THR A 77 6.26 -6.50 11.28
CA THR A 77 6.70 -5.18 10.80
C THR A 77 7.01 -5.18 9.31
N GLY A 78 6.40 -4.24 8.59
CA GLY A 78 6.73 -3.92 7.20
C GLY A 78 7.15 -2.46 7.07
N TRP A 79 7.87 -2.13 5.99
CA TRP A 79 8.28 -0.76 5.69
C TRP A 79 7.57 -0.26 4.45
N PHE A 80 7.12 0.98 4.48
CA PHE A 80 6.49 1.64 3.34
C PHE A 80 6.70 3.15 3.41
N TYR A 81 7.24 3.73 2.38
CA TYR A 81 7.43 5.18 2.22
C TYR A 81 8.09 5.84 3.46
N GLY A 82 9.14 5.19 3.97
CA GLY A 82 9.85 5.64 5.19
C GLY A 82 9.02 5.56 6.48
N MET A 83 7.98 4.72 6.51
CA MET A 83 7.17 4.42 7.68
C MET A 83 7.30 2.96 8.06
N GLU A 84 7.41 2.71 9.35
CA GLU A 84 7.31 1.37 9.92
C GLU A 84 5.84 1.06 10.21
N LEU A 85 5.28 0.09 9.50
CA LEU A 85 3.90 -0.35 9.62
C LEU A 85 3.82 -1.71 10.31
N GLN A 86 2.81 -1.90 11.12
CA GLN A 86 2.40 -3.21 11.59
C GLN A 86 1.82 -4.00 10.42
N VAL A 87 2.19 -5.26 10.28
CA VAL A 87 1.62 -6.20 9.32
C VAL A 87 1.29 -7.53 10.00
N THR A 88 0.23 -8.17 9.53
CA THR A 88 -0.24 -9.49 9.98
C THR A 88 -0.71 -10.26 8.75
N PRO A 89 -0.97 -11.57 8.85
CA PRO A 89 -1.54 -12.35 7.74
C PRO A 89 -2.92 -11.86 7.22
N ASP A 90 -3.53 -10.85 7.88
CA ASP A 90 -4.76 -10.22 7.39
C ASP A 90 -4.51 -9.18 6.28
N VAL A 91 -3.27 -8.79 6.02
CA VAL A 91 -2.93 -7.73 5.06
C VAL A 91 -1.79 -8.17 4.14
N LEU A 92 -1.83 -7.70 2.90
CA LEU A 92 -0.69 -7.80 1.98
C LEU A 92 0.52 -7.06 2.58
N ILE A 93 1.70 -7.67 2.51
CA ILE A 93 2.95 -6.98 2.85
C ILE A 93 3.16 -5.84 1.86
N PRO A 94 3.33 -4.58 2.31
CA PRO A 94 3.51 -3.45 1.41
C PRO A 94 4.68 -3.65 0.43
N ARG A 95 4.45 -3.30 -0.84
CA ARG A 95 5.45 -3.49 -1.91
C ARG A 95 6.13 -2.16 -2.26
N PRO A 96 7.42 -2.18 -2.62
CA PRO A 96 8.13 -0.97 -3.04
C PRO A 96 7.51 -0.28 -4.25
N GLU A 97 6.96 -1.05 -5.20
CA GLU A 97 6.31 -0.53 -6.42
C GLU A 97 5.08 0.33 -6.07
N THR A 98 4.37 -0.03 -5.01
CA THR A 98 3.21 0.74 -4.52
C THR A 98 3.62 2.10 -3.94
N GLU A 99 4.88 2.26 -3.48
CA GLU A 99 5.41 3.57 -3.06
C GLU A 99 5.42 4.57 -4.22
N GLU A 100 5.71 4.11 -5.45
CA GLU A 100 5.71 4.96 -6.64
C GLU A 100 4.30 5.47 -7.00
N LEU A 101 3.26 4.67 -6.73
CA LEU A 101 1.87 5.11 -6.88
C LEU A 101 1.53 6.23 -5.89
N ALA A 102 1.89 6.06 -4.61
CA ALA A 102 1.68 7.07 -3.59
C ALA A 102 2.47 8.36 -3.90
N GLU A 103 3.72 8.23 -4.33
CA GLU A 103 4.56 9.36 -4.76
C GLU A 103 3.93 10.14 -5.91
N TRP A 104 3.42 9.45 -6.92
CA TRP A 104 2.79 10.07 -8.08
C TRP A 104 1.61 10.97 -7.66
N ILE A 105 0.74 10.46 -6.77
CA ILE A 105 -0.39 11.23 -6.24
C ILE A 105 0.09 12.46 -5.45
N ILE A 106 1.07 12.26 -4.56
CA ILE A 106 1.62 13.33 -3.72
C ILE A 106 2.23 14.43 -4.58
N GLU A 107 2.99 14.05 -5.62
CA GLU A 107 3.58 15.01 -6.57
C GLU A 107 2.51 15.79 -7.34
N ASP A 108 1.49 15.10 -7.87
CA ASP A 108 0.43 15.73 -8.66
C ASP A 108 -0.35 16.76 -7.83
N VAL A 109 -0.68 16.42 -6.58
CA VAL A 109 -1.32 17.36 -5.65
C VAL A 109 -0.42 18.57 -5.35
N LYS A 110 0.86 18.33 -5.08
CA LYS A 110 1.83 19.43 -4.84
C LYS A 110 2.03 20.32 -6.06
N LYS A 111 2.01 19.75 -7.27
CA LYS A 111 2.10 20.51 -8.53
C LYS A 111 0.85 21.36 -8.76
N ALA A 112 -0.34 20.81 -8.53
CA ALA A 112 -1.61 21.53 -8.64
C ALA A 112 -1.69 22.73 -7.68
N GLY A 113 -1.19 22.58 -6.45
CA GLY A 113 -1.15 23.67 -5.46
C GLY A 113 -0.17 24.82 -5.78
N LYS A 114 0.78 24.61 -6.70
CA LYS A 114 1.78 25.64 -7.10
C LYS A 114 1.38 26.46 -8.31
N GLN A 115 0.24 26.20 -8.96
CA GLN A 115 -0.19 26.97 -10.13
C GLN A 115 -0.55 28.41 -9.76
N PRO A 116 -0.14 29.43 -10.54
CA PRO A 116 -0.47 30.84 -10.31
C PRO A 116 -1.99 31.08 -10.51
N GLY A 117 -2.74 31.12 -9.49
CA GLY A 117 -4.20 31.22 -9.42
C GLY A 117 -4.76 30.59 -8.15
N ASN A 118 -3.99 29.72 -7.51
CA ASN A 118 -4.29 29.09 -6.23
C ASN A 118 -3.53 29.75 -5.04
N GLN A 119 -2.87 30.90 -5.25
CA GLN A 119 -2.24 31.65 -4.14
C GLN A 119 -3.33 32.32 -3.32
N GLU A 120 -3.37 32.02 -2.05
CA GLU A 120 -4.29 32.57 -1.06
C GLU A 120 -4.22 34.13 -1.05
N THR A 121 -5.32 34.74 -1.40
CA THR A 121 -5.67 36.04 -0.80
C THR A 121 -6.29 35.70 0.57
N GLY A 122 -5.62 36.08 1.66
CA GLY A 122 -5.84 35.70 3.05
C GLY A 122 -7.25 35.86 3.62
N LEU A 123 -8.18 35.05 3.12
CA LEU A 123 -9.51 34.84 3.65
C LEU A 123 -9.74 33.32 3.67
N GLU A 124 -9.90 32.76 4.86
CA GLU A 124 -10.32 31.37 5.09
C GLU A 124 -11.54 31.05 4.21
N MET A 125 -11.34 30.27 3.16
CA MET A 125 -12.44 29.76 2.35
C MET A 125 -12.70 28.30 2.77
N GLN A 126 -13.55 28.12 3.76
CA GLN A 126 -14.41 26.92 3.83
C GLN A 126 -15.06 26.77 2.47
N GLY A 127 -14.93 25.55 1.87
CA GLY A 127 -15.32 25.21 0.51
C GLY A 127 -16.52 25.99 -0.02
N ARG A 128 -16.29 26.98 -0.87
CA ARG A 128 -17.36 27.69 -1.57
C ARG A 128 -18.01 26.75 -2.61
N ILE A 129 -19.21 26.33 -2.33
CA ILE A 129 -20.14 25.90 -3.35
C ILE A 129 -20.52 27.17 -4.12
N LEU A 130 -20.01 27.34 -5.35
CA LEU A 130 -20.57 28.31 -6.25
C LEU A 130 -21.98 27.85 -6.64
N ASP A 131 -22.88 28.77 -6.84
CA ASP A 131 -24.32 28.59 -7.16
C ASP A 131 -24.60 27.70 -8.39
N THR A 132 -23.56 27.17 -9.03
CA THR A 132 -23.60 26.26 -10.19
C THR A 132 -23.41 24.78 -9.84
N GLY A 133 -23.30 24.40 -8.55
CA GLY A 133 -23.08 23.00 -8.11
C GLY A 133 -21.71 22.41 -8.49
N LYS A 134 -20.79 23.16 -9.08
CA LYS A 134 -19.45 22.69 -9.43
C LYS A 134 -18.47 22.99 -8.28
N ARG A 135 -18.03 21.94 -7.60
CA ARG A 135 -16.87 22.01 -6.70
C ARG A 135 -15.61 22.16 -7.57
N ILE A 136 -14.94 23.31 -7.46
CA ILE A 136 -13.63 23.46 -8.08
C ILE A 136 -12.64 22.71 -7.19
N VAL A 137 -11.87 21.78 -7.74
CA VAL A 137 -10.76 21.13 -7.06
C VAL A 137 -9.73 22.21 -6.75
N THR A 138 -9.81 22.78 -5.55
CA THR A 138 -8.78 23.70 -5.04
C THR A 138 -7.68 22.85 -4.45
N GLY A 139 -6.50 22.82 -5.07
CA GLY A 139 -5.37 21.93 -4.77
C GLY A 139 -4.78 21.98 -3.35
N LEU A 140 -5.42 22.66 -2.39
CA LEU A 140 -4.91 22.86 -1.04
C LEU A 140 -5.40 21.84 -0.01
N HIS A 141 -6.61 21.27 -0.17
CA HIS A 141 -7.22 20.33 0.79
C HIS A 141 -7.99 19.21 0.03
N PRO A 142 -7.29 18.36 -0.73
CA PRO A 142 -7.98 17.34 -1.52
C PRO A 142 -8.64 16.29 -0.62
N SER A 143 -9.82 15.83 -1.04
CA SER A 143 -10.46 14.64 -0.48
C SER A 143 -10.02 13.41 -1.29
N ILE A 144 -9.48 12.40 -0.59
CA ILE A 144 -8.85 11.24 -1.23
C ILE A 144 -9.47 9.96 -0.66
N LEU A 145 -9.82 9.02 -1.54
CA LEU A 145 -10.27 7.68 -1.18
C LEU A 145 -9.25 6.64 -1.63
N ASP A 146 -8.81 5.80 -0.71
CA ASP A 146 -8.08 4.56 -0.99
C ASP A 146 -9.01 3.36 -0.92
N ILE A 147 -9.02 2.52 -1.95
CA ILE A 147 -9.88 1.33 -2.06
C ILE A 147 -9.04 0.06 -2.00
N GLY A 148 -9.37 -0.84 -1.04
CA GLY A 148 -8.57 -2.02 -0.75
C GLY A 148 -7.31 -1.66 0.03
N THR A 149 -7.51 -0.97 1.15
CA THR A 149 -6.42 -0.29 1.88
C THR A 149 -5.40 -1.22 2.53
N GLY A 150 -5.77 -2.48 2.81
CA GLY A 150 -4.88 -3.43 3.48
C GLY A 150 -4.32 -2.90 4.80
N SER A 151 -3.00 -2.80 4.90
CA SER A 151 -2.31 -2.25 6.09
C SER A 151 -2.46 -0.74 6.28
N GLY A 152 -3.12 -0.03 5.37
CA GLY A 152 -3.21 1.42 5.35
C GLY A 152 -1.99 2.10 4.71
N ALA A 153 -1.13 1.38 4.00
CA ALA A 153 0.14 1.89 3.49
C ALA A 153 -0.04 3.14 2.61
N ILE A 154 -0.89 3.08 1.59
CA ILE A 154 -1.14 4.20 0.66
C ILE A 154 -1.74 5.42 1.39
N PRO A 155 -2.88 5.32 2.10
CA PRO A 155 -3.51 6.50 2.67
C PRO A 155 -2.68 7.12 3.79
N LEU A 156 -1.89 6.34 4.53
CA LEU A 156 -0.99 6.85 5.55
C LEU A 156 0.21 7.59 4.93
N ALA A 157 0.78 7.09 3.83
CA ALA A 157 1.83 7.81 3.09
C ALA A 157 1.30 9.14 2.54
N ILE A 158 0.12 9.13 1.94
CA ILE A 158 -0.55 10.32 1.45
C ILE A 158 -0.80 11.31 2.59
N LYS A 159 -1.42 10.87 3.70
CA LYS A 159 -1.75 11.75 4.84
C LYS A 159 -0.51 12.36 5.49
N LYS A 160 0.58 11.60 5.61
CA LYS A 160 1.86 12.08 6.15
C LYS A 160 2.46 13.19 5.30
N ASN A 161 2.38 13.07 3.97
CA ASN A 161 3.00 14.02 3.03
C ASN A 161 2.09 15.15 2.56
N LEU A 162 0.78 15.00 2.76
CA LEU A 162 -0.27 15.99 2.50
C LEU A 162 -1.15 16.14 3.75
N PRO A 163 -0.66 16.78 4.82
CA PRO A 163 -1.37 16.83 6.11
C PRO A 163 -2.75 17.49 6.03
N SER A 164 -2.96 18.40 5.08
CA SER A 164 -4.24 19.09 4.83
C SER A 164 -5.27 18.23 4.07
N ALA A 165 -4.87 17.11 3.47
CA ALA A 165 -5.78 16.24 2.75
C ALA A 165 -6.78 15.56 3.70
N ALA A 166 -8.05 15.47 3.29
CA ALA A 166 -9.07 14.64 3.91
C ALA A 166 -8.97 13.22 3.33
N VAL A 167 -8.38 12.27 4.06
CA VAL A 167 -8.11 10.92 3.57
C VAL A 167 -9.10 9.94 4.17
N SER A 168 -9.75 9.17 3.31
CA SER A 168 -10.62 8.04 3.64
C SER A 168 -10.07 6.77 3.01
N ALA A 169 -10.33 5.64 3.62
CA ALA A 169 -9.90 4.34 3.15
C ALA A 169 -10.97 3.28 3.40
N ILE A 170 -11.16 2.39 2.45
CA ILE A 170 -12.11 1.29 2.55
C ILE A 170 -11.44 -0.05 2.28
N ASP A 171 -11.95 -1.08 2.95
CA ASP A 171 -11.56 -2.47 2.73
C ASP A 171 -12.75 -3.39 3.00
N ILE A 172 -12.76 -4.57 2.37
CA ILE A 172 -13.73 -5.63 2.64
C ILE A 172 -13.35 -6.43 3.88
N SER A 173 -12.07 -6.44 4.26
CA SER A 173 -11.53 -7.18 5.39
C SER A 173 -11.57 -6.36 6.68
N ALA A 174 -12.33 -6.81 7.67
CA ALA A 174 -12.32 -6.22 9.00
C ALA A 174 -10.94 -6.34 9.66
N GLY A 175 -10.23 -7.48 9.48
CA GLY A 175 -8.88 -7.68 9.99
C GLY A 175 -7.89 -6.68 9.39
N ALA A 176 -7.95 -6.43 8.08
CA ALA A 176 -7.13 -5.42 7.42
C ALA A 176 -7.38 -4.02 8.00
N LEU A 177 -8.64 -3.66 8.21
CA LEU A 177 -8.99 -2.36 8.81
C LEU A 177 -8.49 -2.20 10.26
N GLU A 178 -8.47 -3.25 11.04
CA GLU A 178 -7.88 -3.19 12.39
C GLU A 178 -6.37 -2.92 12.34
N VAL A 179 -5.65 -3.56 11.41
CA VAL A 179 -4.23 -3.29 11.15
C VAL A 179 -4.02 -1.85 10.69
N ALA A 180 -4.81 -1.38 9.71
CA ALA A 180 -4.72 -0.01 9.20
C ALA A 180 -4.97 1.05 10.28
N LYS A 181 -5.99 0.86 11.12
CA LYS A 181 -6.29 1.74 12.27
C LYS A 181 -5.16 1.74 13.31
N ALA A 182 -4.58 0.56 13.60
CA ALA A 182 -3.44 0.45 14.51
C ALA A 182 -2.23 1.23 13.97
N ASN A 183 -1.95 1.14 12.67
CA ASN A 183 -0.91 1.89 11.98
C ASN A 183 -1.17 3.40 12.02
N ALA A 184 -2.39 3.83 11.72
CA ALA A 184 -2.78 5.24 11.79
C ALA A 184 -2.57 5.81 13.22
N LYS A 185 -2.98 5.06 14.23
CA LYS A 185 -2.78 5.42 15.64
C LYS A 185 -1.29 5.49 16.00
N LYS A 186 -0.50 4.48 15.62
CA LYS A 186 0.96 4.45 15.85
C LYS A 186 1.65 5.67 15.26
N LEU A 187 1.24 6.08 14.07
CA LEU A 187 1.81 7.21 13.33
C LEU A 187 1.18 8.56 13.67
N SER A 188 0.11 8.58 14.50
CA SER A 188 -0.67 9.77 14.83
C SER A 188 -1.23 10.48 13.58
N LEU A 189 -1.70 9.71 12.61
CA LEU A 189 -2.28 10.19 11.36
C LEU A 189 -3.80 9.97 11.36
N ASP A 190 -4.55 11.02 10.97
CA ASP A 190 -6.00 11.00 10.90
C ASP A 190 -6.48 10.54 9.53
N VAL A 191 -7.02 9.31 9.46
CA VAL A 191 -7.59 8.68 8.26
C VAL A 191 -8.91 8.02 8.64
N ASN A 192 -9.95 8.21 7.82
CA ASN A 192 -11.26 7.60 8.03
C ASN A 192 -11.32 6.21 7.41
N PHE A 193 -11.46 5.17 8.23
CA PHE A 193 -11.55 3.77 7.78
C PHE A 193 -12.97 3.24 7.85
N SER A 194 -13.45 2.60 6.75
CA SER A 194 -14.78 2.00 6.67
C SER A 194 -14.76 0.61 6.04
N LEU A 195 -15.56 -0.29 6.59
CA LEU A 195 -15.76 -1.64 6.05
C LEU A 195 -16.74 -1.56 4.88
N VAL A 196 -16.24 -1.69 3.66
CA VAL A 196 -17.03 -1.59 2.43
C VAL A 196 -16.47 -2.54 1.39
N ASP A 197 -17.33 -3.41 0.84
CA ASP A 197 -17.03 -4.16 -0.36
C ASP A 197 -17.25 -3.26 -1.59
N VAL A 198 -16.18 -2.97 -2.32
CA VAL A 198 -16.25 -2.15 -3.53
C VAL A 198 -17.08 -2.81 -4.65
N LEU A 199 -17.20 -4.12 -4.63
CA LEU A 199 -18.02 -4.87 -5.60
C LEU A 199 -19.51 -4.78 -5.29
N ASP A 200 -19.92 -4.44 -4.06
CA ASP A 200 -21.30 -4.19 -3.70
C ASP A 200 -21.70 -2.73 -4.02
N VAL A 201 -22.53 -2.57 -5.03
CA VAL A 201 -23.03 -1.25 -5.48
C VAL A 201 -23.79 -0.52 -4.37
N ASN A 202 -24.57 -1.25 -3.55
CA ASN A 202 -25.35 -0.65 -2.47
C ASN A 202 -24.44 -0.16 -1.34
N ALA A 203 -23.41 -0.93 -1.00
CA ALA A 203 -22.45 -0.56 0.03
C ALA A 203 -21.68 0.72 -0.33
N THR A 204 -21.38 0.91 -1.62
CA THR A 204 -20.64 2.09 -2.11
C THR A 204 -21.53 3.33 -2.34
N ALA A 205 -22.86 3.18 -2.36
CA ALA A 205 -23.80 4.28 -2.66
C ALA A 205 -23.66 5.47 -1.70
N ALA A 206 -23.40 5.21 -0.41
CA ALA A 206 -23.28 6.24 0.62
C ALA A 206 -21.94 6.99 0.63
N LEU A 207 -20.94 6.57 -0.17
CA LEU A 207 -19.65 7.24 -0.24
C LEU A 207 -19.81 8.68 -0.76
N PRO A 208 -19.09 9.66 -0.17
CA PRO A 208 -19.12 11.05 -0.65
C PRO A 208 -18.40 11.21 -2.00
N ILE A 209 -18.35 12.44 -2.49
CA ILE A 209 -17.54 12.81 -3.65
C ILE A 209 -16.09 13.07 -3.21
N PHE A 210 -15.14 12.58 -4.01
CA PHE A 210 -13.70 12.72 -3.80
C PHE A 210 -13.02 13.49 -4.93
N ASP A 211 -11.89 14.10 -4.65
CA ASP A 211 -11.03 14.71 -5.64
C ASP A 211 -10.07 13.68 -6.28
N ILE A 212 -9.70 12.65 -5.51
CA ILE A 212 -8.83 11.57 -5.95
C ILE A 212 -9.38 10.24 -5.42
N ILE A 213 -9.37 9.23 -6.27
CA ILE A 213 -9.57 7.82 -5.90
C ILE A 213 -8.32 7.04 -6.30
N VAL A 214 -7.81 6.22 -5.39
CA VAL A 214 -6.65 5.36 -5.61
C VAL A 214 -6.97 3.93 -5.21
N SER A 215 -6.37 2.97 -5.89
CA SER A 215 -6.45 1.56 -5.50
C SER A 215 -5.24 0.78 -5.98
N ASN A 216 -4.74 -0.11 -5.12
CA ASN A 216 -3.96 -1.28 -5.50
C ASN A 216 -4.85 -2.51 -5.29
N PRO A 217 -5.73 -2.84 -6.24
CA PRO A 217 -6.69 -3.92 -6.07
C PRO A 217 -6.04 -5.28 -6.35
N PRO A 218 -6.67 -6.41 -6.00
CA PRO A 218 -6.25 -7.72 -6.46
C PRO A 218 -6.22 -7.75 -7.99
N TYR A 219 -5.11 -8.27 -8.56
CA TYR A 219 -4.91 -8.26 -10.01
C TYR A 219 -4.17 -9.50 -10.57
N ILE A 220 -3.75 -10.44 -9.71
CA ILE A 220 -3.03 -11.65 -10.13
C ILE A 220 -4.07 -12.68 -10.60
N CYS A 221 -3.94 -13.17 -11.84
CA CYS A 221 -4.80 -14.23 -12.34
C CYS A 221 -4.47 -15.57 -11.67
N GLU A 222 -5.47 -16.43 -11.46
CA GLU A 222 -5.26 -17.75 -10.84
C GLU A 222 -4.23 -18.59 -11.61
N GLN A 223 -4.14 -18.48 -12.94
CA GLN A 223 -3.13 -19.15 -13.76
C GLN A 223 -1.69 -18.69 -13.48
N GLU A 224 -1.49 -17.51 -12.91
CA GLU A 224 -0.16 -16.98 -12.57
C GLU A 224 0.39 -17.59 -11.27
N ARG A 225 -0.47 -18.24 -10.49
CA ARG A 225 -0.15 -18.86 -9.19
C ARG A 225 1.07 -19.78 -9.25
N ALA A 226 1.21 -20.55 -10.33
CA ALA A 226 2.31 -21.50 -10.52
C ALA A 226 3.71 -20.85 -10.61
N GLY A 227 3.78 -19.55 -10.94
CA GLY A 227 5.02 -18.79 -11.03
C GLY A 227 5.36 -17.97 -9.78
N MET A 228 4.49 -17.99 -8.77
CA MET A 228 4.67 -17.20 -7.56
C MET A 228 5.53 -17.93 -6.51
N GLN A 229 6.12 -17.14 -5.62
CA GLN A 229 6.85 -17.69 -4.49
C GLN A 229 5.88 -18.37 -3.51
N GLU A 230 6.26 -19.55 -3.00
CA GLU A 230 5.45 -20.32 -2.04
C GLU A 230 5.08 -19.49 -0.80
N GLN A 231 6.01 -18.70 -0.28
CA GLN A 231 5.75 -17.86 0.90
C GLN A 231 4.61 -16.84 0.69
N VAL A 232 4.41 -16.34 -0.55
CA VAL A 232 3.28 -15.45 -0.88
C VAL A 232 1.99 -16.26 -0.89
N LEU A 233 2.01 -17.44 -1.51
CA LEU A 233 0.84 -18.32 -1.65
C LEU A 233 0.34 -18.88 -0.31
N ASP A 234 1.26 -19.19 0.59
CA ASP A 234 0.96 -19.89 1.85
C ASP A 234 0.59 -18.92 2.98
N TYR A 235 1.07 -17.68 2.94
CA TYR A 235 0.96 -16.76 4.07
C TYR A 235 0.19 -15.47 3.78
N GLU A 236 0.24 -14.95 2.55
CA GLU A 236 -0.45 -13.69 2.25
C GLU A 236 -1.93 -13.94 1.90
N PRO A 237 -2.84 -13.00 2.23
CA PRO A 237 -4.27 -13.25 2.06
C PRO A 237 -4.66 -13.33 0.58
N ASN A 238 -5.19 -14.48 0.16
CA ASN A 238 -5.59 -14.73 -1.23
C ASN A 238 -6.57 -13.68 -1.77
N ILE A 239 -7.43 -13.14 -0.91
CA ILE A 239 -8.40 -12.09 -1.28
C ILE A 239 -7.73 -10.78 -1.72
N ALA A 240 -6.50 -10.53 -1.27
CA ALA A 240 -5.72 -9.36 -1.65
C ALA A 240 -4.88 -9.56 -2.93
N LEU A 241 -4.81 -10.80 -3.43
CA LEU A 241 -3.92 -11.18 -4.54
C LEU A 241 -4.70 -11.48 -5.82
N PHE A 242 -5.72 -12.35 -5.75
CA PHE A 242 -6.21 -13.08 -6.92
C PHE A 242 -7.51 -12.54 -7.50
N VAL A 243 -7.55 -12.60 -8.84
CA VAL A 243 -8.75 -12.42 -9.65
C VAL A 243 -9.01 -13.65 -10.51
N PRO A 244 -10.28 -13.92 -10.92
CA PRO A 244 -10.59 -15.01 -11.84
C PRO A 244 -9.93 -14.80 -13.21
N ASP A 245 -9.39 -15.86 -13.81
CA ASP A 245 -8.73 -15.80 -15.14
C ASP A 245 -9.65 -15.27 -16.25
N HIS A 246 -10.95 -15.50 -16.15
CA HIS A 246 -11.93 -15.03 -17.13
C HIS A 246 -12.31 -13.55 -16.98
N ASP A 247 -11.91 -12.88 -15.90
CA ASP A 247 -12.20 -11.46 -15.66
C ASP A 247 -11.05 -10.76 -14.90
N PRO A 248 -9.87 -10.61 -15.50
CA PRO A 248 -8.70 -10.00 -14.86
C PRO A 248 -8.88 -8.50 -14.58
N LEU A 249 -9.80 -7.84 -15.29
CA LEU A 249 -10.05 -6.40 -15.14
C LEU A 249 -11.22 -6.10 -14.19
N ARG A 250 -11.73 -7.07 -13.47
CA ARG A 250 -12.92 -6.97 -12.62
C ARG A 250 -12.91 -5.76 -11.68
N PHE A 251 -11.84 -5.59 -10.94
CA PHE A 251 -11.73 -4.50 -9.98
C PHE A 251 -11.55 -3.16 -10.67
N TYR A 252 -10.73 -3.07 -11.72
CA TYR A 252 -10.54 -1.83 -12.48
C TYR A 252 -11.85 -1.36 -13.09
N ARG A 253 -12.65 -2.27 -13.67
CA ARG A 253 -13.97 -1.96 -14.24
C ARG A 253 -14.89 -1.41 -13.16
N ARG A 254 -15.03 -2.12 -12.05
CA ARG A 254 -15.95 -1.72 -10.99
C ARG A 254 -15.54 -0.41 -10.31
N ILE A 255 -14.24 -0.24 -10.03
CA ILE A 255 -13.72 0.98 -9.42
C ILE A 255 -13.82 2.16 -10.40
N GLY A 256 -13.57 1.92 -11.69
CA GLY A 256 -13.79 2.92 -12.74
C GLY A 256 -15.24 3.39 -12.81
N GLU A 257 -16.22 2.47 -12.79
CA GLU A 257 -17.65 2.82 -12.72
C GLU A 257 -17.97 3.63 -11.45
N LEU A 258 -17.52 3.19 -10.28
CA LEU A 258 -17.70 3.91 -9.02
C LEU A 258 -17.07 5.31 -9.08
N ALA A 259 -15.90 5.44 -9.65
CA ALA A 259 -15.20 6.70 -9.75
C ALA A 259 -15.90 7.68 -10.71
N GLN A 260 -16.63 7.21 -11.74
CA GLN A 260 -17.51 8.08 -12.53
C GLN A 260 -18.63 8.70 -11.69
N GLU A 261 -19.08 8.01 -10.64
CA GLU A 261 -20.12 8.54 -9.75
C GLU A 261 -19.50 9.40 -8.62
N LYS A 262 -18.34 8.98 -8.09
CA LYS A 262 -17.78 9.48 -6.83
C LYS A 262 -16.56 10.38 -6.99
N LEU A 263 -16.02 10.62 -8.18
CA LEU A 263 -15.05 11.68 -8.41
C LEU A 263 -15.74 13.00 -8.73
N ALA A 264 -15.17 14.09 -8.25
CA ALA A 264 -15.49 15.42 -8.72
C ALA A 264 -15.12 15.59 -10.21
N PRO A 265 -15.76 16.49 -10.96
CA PRO A 265 -15.28 16.87 -12.30
C PRO A 265 -13.81 17.30 -12.25
N GLY A 266 -12.99 16.77 -13.15
CA GLY A 266 -11.55 16.98 -13.15
C GLY A 266 -10.76 16.17 -12.11
N GLY A 267 -11.45 15.34 -11.31
CA GLY A 267 -10.82 14.46 -10.32
C GLY A 267 -9.99 13.34 -10.93
N GLY A 268 -9.01 12.84 -10.18
CA GLY A 268 -8.05 11.83 -10.62
C GLY A 268 -8.36 10.43 -10.10
N LEU A 269 -8.26 9.43 -10.98
CA LEU A 269 -8.30 8.00 -10.66
C LEU A 269 -6.92 7.41 -10.86
N TYR A 270 -6.41 6.66 -9.87
CA TYR A 270 -5.07 6.07 -9.89
C TYR A 270 -5.14 4.60 -9.54
N PHE A 271 -4.43 3.77 -10.31
CA PHE A 271 -4.33 2.33 -10.11
C PHE A 271 -2.89 1.85 -10.10
N GLU A 272 -2.58 0.90 -9.22
CA GLU A 272 -1.55 -0.10 -9.49
C GLU A 272 -2.17 -1.21 -10.32
N ILE A 273 -1.41 -1.78 -11.28
CA ILE A 273 -1.92 -2.74 -12.24
C ILE A 273 -1.00 -3.95 -12.40
N ASN A 274 -1.56 -5.06 -12.88
CA ASN A 274 -0.79 -6.17 -13.42
C ASN A 274 -0.10 -5.72 -14.72
N GLU A 275 1.23 -5.97 -14.83
CA GLU A 275 2.04 -5.59 -16.01
C GLU A 275 1.51 -6.15 -17.32
N ALA A 276 0.81 -7.29 -17.29
CA ALA A 276 0.26 -7.94 -18.48
C ALA A 276 -1.00 -7.26 -19.03
N TYR A 277 -1.67 -6.39 -18.25
CA TYR A 277 -2.95 -5.81 -18.62
C TYR A 277 -2.94 -4.27 -18.68
N GLY A 278 -1.78 -3.66 -18.91
CA GLY A 278 -1.64 -2.20 -18.99
C GLY A 278 -2.47 -1.59 -20.11
N ALA A 279 -2.35 -2.09 -21.33
CA ALA A 279 -3.10 -1.58 -22.49
C ALA A 279 -4.61 -1.81 -22.36
N GLU A 280 -5.02 -2.96 -21.83
CA GLU A 280 -6.44 -3.29 -21.62
C GLU A 280 -7.07 -2.41 -20.53
N THR A 281 -6.32 -2.09 -19.48
CA THR A 281 -6.77 -1.17 -18.42
C THR A 281 -6.93 0.26 -18.96
N VAL A 282 -5.99 0.74 -19.76
CA VAL A 282 -6.09 2.05 -20.43
C VAL A 282 -7.35 2.08 -21.31
N LYS A 283 -7.54 1.10 -22.18
CA LYS A 283 -8.70 1.01 -23.07
C LYS A 283 -10.00 0.97 -22.28
N LEU A 284 -10.07 0.18 -21.21
CA LEU A 284 -11.25 0.09 -20.33
C LEU A 284 -11.64 1.47 -19.78
N LEU A 285 -10.68 2.24 -19.28
CA LEU A 285 -10.93 3.56 -18.71
C LEU A 285 -11.34 4.58 -19.78
N GLU A 286 -10.74 4.53 -20.97
CA GLU A 286 -11.17 5.36 -22.12
C GLU A 286 -12.62 5.04 -22.52
N GLU A 287 -12.99 3.76 -22.59
CA GLU A 287 -14.37 3.31 -22.89
C GLU A 287 -15.37 3.74 -21.81
N GLN A 288 -14.94 3.88 -20.54
CA GLN A 288 -15.72 4.41 -19.44
C GLN A 288 -15.81 5.95 -19.45
N GLY A 289 -15.19 6.65 -20.42
CA GLY A 289 -15.28 8.09 -20.61
C GLY A 289 -14.25 8.91 -19.82
N TYR A 290 -13.18 8.27 -19.31
CA TYR A 290 -12.07 8.99 -18.75
C TYR A 290 -11.20 9.63 -19.84
N VAL A 291 -10.54 10.71 -19.49
CA VAL A 291 -9.58 11.44 -20.35
C VAL A 291 -8.20 11.50 -19.70
N GLU A 292 -7.21 11.92 -20.46
CA GLU A 292 -5.81 12.02 -19.97
C GLU A 292 -5.35 10.71 -19.31
N VAL A 293 -5.72 9.56 -19.93
CA VAL A 293 -5.32 8.23 -19.43
C VAL A 293 -3.84 8.02 -19.70
N VAL A 294 -3.07 7.81 -18.64
CA VAL A 294 -1.60 7.67 -18.69
C VAL A 294 -1.20 6.35 -18.06
N LEU A 295 -0.51 5.51 -18.85
CA LEU A 295 0.17 4.31 -18.36
C LEU A 295 1.60 4.68 -17.98
N LYS A 296 2.03 4.31 -16.78
CA LYS A 296 3.37 4.59 -16.26
C LYS A 296 4.07 3.30 -15.85
N GLN A 297 5.35 3.21 -16.22
CA GLN A 297 6.22 2.11 -15.83
C GLN A 297 6.85 2.39 -14.45
N ASP A 298 7.14 1.30 -13.73
CA ASP A 298 7.93 1.32 -12.50
C ASP A 298 9.44 1.51 -12.80
N LEU A 299 10.24 1.62 -11.75
CA LEU A 299 11.71 1.77 -11.86
C LEU A 299 12.40 0.59 -12.58
N PHE A 300 11.72 -0.56 -12.73
CA PHE A 300 12.22 -1.73 -13.43
C PHE A 300 11.77 -1.78 -14.90
N GLY A 301 11.01 -0.77 -15.37
CA GLY A 301 10.52 -0.66 -16.74
C GLY A 301 9.29 -1.53 -17.05
N LYS A 302 8.55 -1.96 -16.03
CA LYS A 302 7.32 -2.72 -16.15
C LYS A 302 6.10 -1.80 -16.06
N ASP A 303 5.10 -2.01 -16.90
CA ASP A 303 3.83 -1.30 -16.78
C ASP A 303 3.20 -1.57 -15.42
N ARG A 304 3.08 -0.53 -14.59
CA ARG A 304 2.73 -0.71 -13.18
C ARG A 304 1.61 0.19 -12.69
N MET A 305 1.43 1.35 -13.28
CA MET A 305 0.47 2.31 -12.78
C MET A 305 -0.32 2.93 -13.93
N VAL A 306 -1.61 3.16 -13.67
CA VAL A 306 -2.47 3.93 -14.58
C VAL A 306 -3.09 5.09 -13.84
N LYS A 307 -3.08 6.26 -14.47
CA LYS A 307 -3.81 7.44 -14.03
C LYS A 307 -4.83 7.81 -15.09
N ALA A 308 -6.01 8.25 -14.66
CA ALA A 308 -7.05 8.77 -15.54
C ALA A 308 -7.74 9.96 -14.88
N LYS A 309 -8.39 10.81 -15.67
CA LYS A 309 -9.09 12.01 -15.21
C LYS A 309 -10.56 11.93 -15.61
N LYS A 310 -11.44 12.21 -14.66
CA LYS A 310 -12.86 12.39 -14.94
C LYS A 310 -13.09 13.73 -15.64
N LEU A 311 -13.94 13.76 -16.68
CA LEU A 311 -14.41 15.00 -17.32
C LEU A 311 -15.24 15.88 -16.40
#